data_7ee53798e75d18afb51995ce798b96db
#
_entry.id   7ee53798e75d18afb51995ce798b96db
#
_cell.length_a   1.000
_cell.length_b   1.000
_cell.length_c   1.000
_cell.angle_alpha   90.00
_cell.angle_beta   90.00
_cell.angle_gamma   90.00
#
_symmetry.space_group_name_H-M   'P 1'
#
loop_
_entity.id
_entity.type
_entity.pdbx_description
1 polymer ?
#
loop_
_entity_poly.entity_id
_entity_poly.type
_entity_poly.pdbx_seq_one_letter_code
_entity_poly.pdbx_strand_id
1 'polypeptide(L)'
;MAYEEIGIKQYRFVAALSELTCDTCGNLDGSVFDTDKAVEDENFPPIHPRCRCVTIMADVNLTSRIARDPLTGENYKVDGNMTFDEWKNSLSDEQKNALKYVANAEKRGIIKAEPLSIRFVNSSDSLYNNSKMIKPIKGFEDVVIHGDKTGFAYFDKSGKELYYTVREFAEILKSSGLYQGGNIRLIYCETGADGATTAMSLAEQLNVKVIAPSNVVWVMPDGTMTIGDTPNSNNGEWRAFEPKRK
;
A
#
# COMPACT_ATOMS: atom_id res chain seq x y z
N MET A 1 -32.35 5.24 8.68
CA MET A 1 -30.94 5.72 8.54
C MET A 1 -30.67 6.77 9.60
N ALA A 2 -29.47 6.83 10.21
CA ALA A 2 -29.19 7.79 11.30
C ALA A 2 -29.49 9.26 10.95
N TYR A 3 -29.35 9.67 9.70
CA TYR A 3 -29.68 11.03 9.26
C TYR A 3 -31.18 11.34 9.31
N GLU A 4 -32.05 10.40 8.97
CA GLU A 4 -33.51 10.58 9.03
C GLU A 4 -33.99 10.70 10.48
N GLU A 5 -33.41 9.92 11.40
CA GLU A 5 -33.77 9.94 12.84
C GLU A 5 -33.52 11.31 13.48
N ILE A 6 -32.51 12.06 12.97
CA ILE A 6 -32.18 13.40 13.44
C ILE A 6 -32.69 14.51 12.51
N GLY A 7 -33.57 14.20 11.53
CA GLY A 7 -34.24 15.15 10.66
C GLY A 7 -33.41 15.77 9.54
N ILE A 8 -32.23 15.20 9.22
CA ILE A 8 -31.42 15.64 8.10
C ILE A 8 -32.02 15.09 6.81
N LYS A 9 -32.34 15.98 5.88
CA LYS A 9 -33.01 15.62 4.62
C LYS A 9 -32.08 15.35 3.48
N GLN A 10 -30.83 15.86 3.50
CA GLN A 10 -29.87 15.72 2.44
C GLN A 10 -28.45 15.47 2.99
N TYR A 11 -27.73 14.64 2.31
CA TYR A 11 -26.31 14.41 2.57
C TYR A 11 -25.48 14.64 1.32
N ARG A 12 -24.20 14.96 1.53
CA ARG A 12 -23.21 15.08 0.47
C ARG A 12 -22.26 13.87 0.56
N PHE A 13 -22.03 13.23 -0.57
CA PHE A 13 -21.05 12.16 -0.69
C PHE A 13 -19.63 12.75 -0.71
N VAL A 14 -18.71 12.21 0.07
CA VAL A 14 -17.33 12.68 0.19
C VAL A 14 -16.40 11.49 -0.04
N ALA A 15 -15.77 11.44 -1.23
CA ALA A 15 -14.79 10.42 -1.56
C ALA A 15 -13.43 10.72 -0.91
N ALA A 16 -12.61 9.71 -0.72
CA ALA A 16 -11.21 9.93 -0.33
C ALA A 16 -10.43 10.54 -1.52
N LEU A 17 -9.60 11.55 -1.28
CA LEU A 17 -8.73 12.12 -2.31
C LEU A 17 -7.41 11.34 -2.34
N SER A 18 -7.42 10.19 -3.01
CA SER A 18 -6.25 9.30 -3.08
C SER A 18 -6.25 8.48 -4.36
N GLU A 19 -5.11 7.92 -4.68
CA GLU A 19 -4.87 7.02 -5.81
C GLU A 19 -5.70 5.73 -5.76
N LEU A 20 -6.22 5.40 -4.58
CA LEU A 20 -7.04 4.20 -4.36
C LEU A 20 -8.55 4.47 -4.44
N THR A 21 -8.95 5.66 -4.84
CA THR A 21 -10.37 6.01 -5.05
C THR A 21 -10.77 5.60 -6.47
N CYS A 22 -11.74 4.71 -6.57
CA CYS A 22 -12.23 4.23 -7.86
C CYS A 22 -13.04 5.31 -8.61
N ASP A 23 -13.19 5.13 -9.92
CA ASP A 23 -13.94 6.07 -10.76
C ASP A 23 -15.39 6.26 -10.28
N THR A 24 -16.06 5.18 -9.80
CA THR A 24 -17.43 5.27 -9.27
C THR A 24 -17.52 6.22 -8.07
N CYS A 25 -16.65 6.01 -7.08
CA CYS A 25 -16.61 6.86 -5.90
C CYS A 25 -16.16 8.29 -6.23
N GLY A 26 -15.18 8.45 -7.13
CA GLY A 26 -14.73 9.76 -7.59
C GLY A 26 -15.84 10.57 -8.28
N ASN A 27 -16.65 9.91 -9.12
CA ASN A 27 -17.78 10.55 -9.81
C ASN A 27 -18.94 10.93 -8.86
N LEU A 28 -19.06 10.27 -7.73
CA LEU A 28 -20.06 10.61 -6.70
C LEU A 28 -19.60 11.75 -5.78
N ASP A 29 -18.31 12.08 -5.77
CA ASP A 29 -17.74 13.06 -4.84
C ASP A 29 -18.36 14.44 -5.04
N GLY A 30 -18.81 15.05 -3.93
CA GLY A 30 -19.50 16.33 -3.93
C GLY A 30 -20.99 16.26 -4.27
N SER A 31 -21.50 15.12 -4.76
CA SER A 31 -22.91 14.94 -5.08
C SER A 31 -23.79 14.99 -3.83
N VAL A 32 -24.95 15.64 -3.94
CA VAL A 32 -25.95 15.75 -2.87
C VAL A 32 -27.13 14.84 -3.18
N PHE A 33 -27.56 14.09 -2.19
CA PHE A 33 -28.67 13.14 -2.29
C PHE A 33 -29.68 13.38 -1.17
N ASP A 34 -30.95 13.08 -1.43
CA ASP A 34 -32.00 13.05 -0.41
C ASP A 34 -31.80 11.82 0.47
N THR A 35 -32.00 11.96 1.79
CA THR A 35 -31.78 10.85 2.74
C THR A 35 -32.76 9.71 2.57
N ASP A 36 -34.00 10.00 2.14
CA ASP A 36 -35.04 9.00 1.82
C ASP A 36 -34.76 8.21 0.54
N LYS A 37 -33.79 8.65 -0.29
CA LYS A 37 -33.35 7.97 -1.51
C LYS A 37 -31.94 7.36 -1.39
N ALA A 38 -31.42 7.24 -0.18
CA ALA A 38 -30.12 6.68 0.04
C ALA A 38 -30.15 5.15 -0.14
N VAL A 39 -29.27 4.65 -1.01
CA VAL A 39 -29.11 3.22 -1.31
C VAL A 39 -27.63 2.85 -1.14
N GLU A 40 -27.32 1.91 -0.24
CA GLU A 40 -25.97 1.34 -0.14
C GLU A 40 -25.59 0.71 -1.49
N ASP A 41 -24.31 0.70 -1.80
CA ASP A 41 -23.73 0.24 -3.07
C ASP A 41 -24.04 1.14 -4.29
N GLU A 42 -24.92 2.15 -4.18
CA GLU A 42 -25.26 3.06 -5.28
C GLU A 42 -24.85 4.51 -5.03
N ASN A 43 -25.41 5.14 -3.98
CA ASN A 43 -25.17 6.55 -3.67
C ASN A 43 -24.83 6.81 -2.20
N PHE A 44 -24.89 5.77 -1.36
CA PHE A 44 -24.54 5.83 0.07
C PHE A 44 -23.43 4.82 0.37
N PRO A 45 -22.32 5.25 1.03
CA PRO A 45 -21.21 4.31 1.31
C PRO A 45 -21.61 3.25 2.35
N PRO A 46 -21.02 2.03 2.23
CA PRO A 46 -19.96 1.65 1.31
C PRO A 46 -20.49 1.37 -0.12
N ILE A 47 -19.84 1.91 -1.16
CA ILE A 47 -20.20 1.65 -2.56
C ILE A 47 -19.67 0.30 -3.06
N HIS A 48 -18.64 -0.21 -2.42
CA HIS A 48 -17.97 -1.46 -2.76
C HIS A 48 -17.14 -1.97 -1.57
N PRO A 49 -16.70 -3.22 -1.54
CA PRO A 49 -15.79 -3.72 -0.51
C PRO A 49 -14.56 -2.81 -0.37
N ARG A 50 -14.19 -2.46 0.87
CA ARG A 50 -13.09 -1.54 1.20
C ARG A 50 -13.30 -0.08 0.77
N CYS A 51 -14.54 0.35 0.54
CA CYS A 51 -14.87 1.75 0.31
C CYS A 51 -14.41 2.61 1.51
N ARG A 52 -13.77 3.75 1.21
CA ARG A 52 -13.26 4.71 2.23
C ARG A 52 -13.98 6.05 2.17
N CYS A 53 -15.05 6.10 1.40
CA CYS A 53 -15.88 7.28 1.29
C CYS A 53 -16.77 7.43 2.52
N VAL A 54 -17.18 8.65 2.77
CA VAL A 54 -18.09 9.01 3.87
C VAL A 54 -19.19 9.92 3.36
N THR A 55 -20.17 10.19 4.19
CA THR A 55 -21.18 11.23 3.94
C THR A 55 -21.08 12.30 5.01
N ILE A 56 -21.49 13.52 4.64
CA ILE A 56 -21.69 14.64 5.55
C ILE A 56 -23.05 15.26 5.29
N MET A 57 -23.58 16.04 6.23
CA MET A 57 -24.78 16.86 5.97
C MET A 57 -24.50 17.79 4.79
N ALA A 58 -25.47 17.95 3.89
CA ALA A 58 -25.28 18.68 2.63
C ALA A 58 -24.90 20.16 2.81
N ASP A 59 -25.38 20.78 3.87
CA ASP A 59 -25.16 22.20 4.22
C ASP A 59 -23.86 22.46 4.99
N VAL A 60 -23.10 21.42 5.35
CA VAL A 60 -21.82 21.56 6.03
C VAL A 60 -20.74 21.99 5.04
N ASN A 61 -20.07 23.11 5.32
CA ASN A 61 -18.88 23.54 4.62
C ASN A 61 -17.64 23.05 5.35
N LEU A 62 -16.87 22.20 4.68
CA LEU A 62 -15.57 21.75 5.19
C LEU A 62 -14.53 22.87 4.97
N THR A 63 -13.75 23.17 6.00
CA THR A 63 -12.65 24.14 5.88
C THR A 63 -11.44 23.54 5.14
N SER A 64 -11.23 22.23 5.26
CA SER A 64 -10.18 21.51 4.56
C SER A 64 -10.51 20.03 4.42
N ARG A 65 -9.96 19.40 3.40
CA ARG A 65 -9.94 17.94 3.20
C ARG A 65 -8.50 17.43 3.26
N ILE A 66 -8.35 16.15 3.48
CA ILE A 66 -7.05 15.47 3.38
C ILE A 66 -6.98 14.78 2.03
N ALA A 67 -5.93 15.09 1.28
CA ALA A 67 -5.53 14.39 0.07
C ALA A 67 -4.26 13.61 0.31
N ARG A 68 -4.05 12.55 -0.47
CA ARG A 68 -2.84 11.74 -0.45
C ARG A 68 -2.07 11.93 -1.75
N ASP A 69 -0.78 12.23 -1.65
CA ASP A 69 0.11 12.31 -2.80
C ASP A 69 0.30 10.92 -3.42
N PRO A 70 -0.02 10.72 -4.72
CA PRO A 70 0.08 9.41 -5.37
C PRO A 70 1.51 8.89 -5.55
N LEU A 71 2.53 9.76 -5.45
CA LEU A 71 3.94 9.38 -5.60
C LEU A 71 4.60 9.08 -4.27
N THR A 72 4.35 9.94 -3.27
CA THR A 72 5.03 9.84 -1.96
C THR A 72 4.20 9.08 -0.93
N GLY A 73 2.87 9.00 -1.14
CA GLY A 73 1.95 8.45 -0.17
C GLY A 73 1.72 9.36 1.05
N GLU A 74 2.27 10.58 1.06
CA GLU A 74 2.10 11.53 2.16
C GLU A 74 0.74 12.21 2.09
N ASN A 75 0.15 12.46 3.26
CA ASN A 75 -1.10 13.20 3.37
C ASN A 75 -0.83 14.70 3.42
N TYR A 76 -1.65 15.48 2.71
CA TYR A 76 -1.61 16.93 2.75
C TYR A 76 -3.02 17.54 2.76
N LYS A 77 -3.13 18.80 3.20
CA LYS A 77 -4.41 19.50 3.26
C LYS A 77 -4.71 20.19 1.93
N VAL A 78 -5.97 20.13 1.51
CA VAL A 78 -6.52 20.84 0.37
C VAL A 78 -7.78 21.62 0.81
N ASP A 79 -8.35 22.44 -0.08
CA ASP A 79 -9.60 23.13 0.16
C ASP A 79 -10.74 22.15 0.52
N GLY A 80 -11.59 22.51 1.45
CA GLY A 80 -12.65 21.64 1.95
C GLY A 80 -13.73 21.29 0.91
N ASN A 81 -13.88 22.12 -0.12
CA ASN A 81 -14.83 21.91 -1.21
C ASN A 81 -14.19 21.30 -2.47
N MET A 82 -12.86 21.11 -2.47
CA MET A 82 -12.17 20.49 -3.59
C MET A 82 -12.73 19.10 -3.87
N THR A 83 -13.25 18.87 -5.06
CA THR A 83 -13.75 17.57 -5.50
C THR A 83 -12.62 16.64 -5.92
N PHE A 84 -12.92 15.34 -6.06
CA PHE A 84 -11.96 14.36 -6.55
C PHE A 84 -11.43 14.71 -7.95
N ASP A 85 -12.30 15.19 -8.84
CA ASP A 85 -11.90 15.58 -10.19
C ASP A 85 -11.00 16.83 -10.18
N GLU A 86 -11.32 17.84 -9.35
CA GLU A 86 -10.47 19.02 -9.18
C GLU A 86 -9.12 18.66 -8.60
N TRP A 87 -9.07 17.79 -7.57
CA TRP A 87 -7.84 17.26 -7.02
C TRP A 87 -7.01 16.53 -8.08
N LYS A 88 -7.63 15.60 -8.82
CA LYS A 88 -6.99 14.84 -9.90
C LYS A 88 -6.42 15.76 -10.99
N ASN A 89 -7.15 16.82 -11.34
CA ASN A 89 -6.69 17.81 -12.33
C ASN A 89 -5.54 18.67 -11.82
N SER A 90 -5.45 18.93 -10.52
CA SER A 90 -4.38 19.72 -9.89
C SER A 90 -3.04 18.98 -9.79
N LEU A 91 -3.03 17.66 -9.97
CA LEU A 91 -1.83 16.84 -9.88
C LEU A 91 -0.85 17.11 -11.03
N SER A 92 0.45 16.94 -10.78
CA SER A 92 1.48 16.96 -11.81
C SER A 92 1.31 15.80 -12.81
N ASP A 93 1.96 15.86 -13.96
CA ASP A 93 1.91 14.78 -14.95
C ASP A 93 2.47 13.46 -14.40
N GLU A 94 3.49 13.53 -13.55
CA GLU A 94 4.07 12.36 -12.88
C GLU A 94 3.08 11.74 -11.89
N GLN A 95 2.39 12.56 -11.09
CA GLN A 95 1.34 12.12 -10.17
C GLN A 95 0.13 11.55 -10.93
N LYS A 96 -0.29 12.20 -12.04
CA LYS A 96 -1.36 11.68 -12.92
C LYS A 96 -0.99 10.34 -13.56
N ASN A 97 0.28 10.14 -13.92
CA ASN A 97 0.73 8.85 -14.44
C ASN A 97 0.70 7.76 -13.37
N ALA A 98 1.03 8.09 -12.13
CA ALA A 98 0.88 7.17 -11.01
C ALA A 98 -0.60 6.77 -10.81
N LEU A 99 -1.54 7.73 -10.86
CA LEU A 99 -2.99 7.43 -10.82
C LEU A 99 -3.45 6.53 -11.98
N LYS A 100 -3.00 6.80 -13.21
CA LYS A 100 -3.34 5.99 -14.38
C LYS A 100 -2.83 4.56 -14.26
N TYR A 101 -1.66 4.37 -13.64
CA TYR A 101 -1.11 3.03 -13.42
C TYR A 101 -2.02 2.22 -12.49
N VAL A 102 -2.47 2.79 -11.38
CA VAL A 102 -3.40 2.15 -10.44
C VAL A 102 -4.76 1.89 -11.09
N ALA A 103 -5.37 2.90 -11.72
CA ALA A 103 -6.67 2.78 -12.39
C ALA A 103 -6.66 1.80 -13.58
N ASN A 104 -5.57 1.72 -14.35
CA ASN A 104 -5.44 0.74 -15.43
C ASN A 104 -5.21 -0.68 -14.90
N ALA A 105 -4.56 -0.81 -13.77
CA ALA A 105 -4.44 -2.09 -13.07
C ALA A 105 -5.82 -2.59 -12.61
N GLU A 106 -6.69 -1.71 -12.13
CA GLU A 106 -8.09 -2.04 -11.78
C GLU A 106 -8.95 -2.42 -12.99
N LYS A 107 -8.96 -1.60 -14.05
CA LYS A 107 -9.80 -1.83 -15.25
C LYS A 107 -9.45 -3.11 -16.03
N ARG A 108 -8.21 -3.58 -15.96
CA ARG A 108 -7.77 -4.78 -16.70
C ARG A 108 -8.01 -6.09 -15.95
N GLY A 109 -8.61 -6.06 -14.75
CA GLY A 109 -8.67 -7.25 -13.89
C GLY A 109 -7.27 -7.78 -13.55
N ILE A 110 -6.24 -6.95 -13.81
CA ILE A 110 -4.83 -7.19 -13.50
C ILE A 110 -4.59 -6.97 -12.01
N ILE A 111 -5.59 -6.52 -11.29
CA ILE A 111 -5.68 -6.71 -9.84
C ILE A 111 -6.28 -8.09 -9.48
N LYS A 112 -5.95 -9.09 -10.22
CA LYS A 112 -5.26 -10.25 -9.70
C LYS A 112 -3.78 -9.86 -9.77
N ALA A 113 -3.43 -8.99 -8.85
CA ALA A 113 -2.16 -8.43 -8.56
C ALA A 113 -1.00 -9.18 -9.22
N GLU A 114 -0.37 -8.57 -10.22
CA GLU A 114 1.07 -8.61 -10.23
C GLU A 114 1.48 -8.18 -8.82
N PRO A 115 2.26 -8.96 -8.09
CA PRO A 115 2.61 -8.64 -6.71
C PRO A 115 3.27 -7.27 -6.67
N LEU A 116 2.60 -6.31 -6.04
CA LEU A 116 3.14 -4.99 -5.79
C LEU A 116 4.40 -5.15 -4.96
N SER A 117 5.53 -4.75 -5.50
CA SER A 117 6.73 -4.63 -4.67
C SER A 117 6.53 -3.49 -3.70
N ILE A 118 6.35 -3.83 -2.43
CA ILE A 118 6.22 -2.88 -1.33
C ILE A 118 7.63 -2.48 -0.91
N ARG A 119 8.01 -1.22 -1.12
CA ARG A 119 9.38 -0.74 -0.90
C ARG A 119 9.46 0.14 0.32
N PHE A 120 10.14 -0.35 1.36
CA PHE A 120 10.52 0.40 2.55
C PHE A 120 12.01 0.77 2.50
N VAL A 121 12.44 1.35 1.39
CA VAL A 121 13.80 1.83 1.16
C VAL A 121 13.75 3.23 0.61
N ASN A 122 14.75 4.04 0.94
CA ASN A 122 14.82 5.43 0.47
C ASN A 122 14.94 5.47 -1.06
N SER A 123 14.28 6.43 -1.71
CA SER A 123 14.32 6.58 -3.17
C SER A 123 15.71 6.92 -3.74
N SER A 124 16.62 7.41 -2.89
CA SER A 124 18.04 7.62 -3.24
C SER A 124 18.89 6.35 -3.17
N ASP A 125 18.36 5.26 -2.60
CA ASP A 125 19.04 3.98 -2.51
C ASP A 125 19.00 3.24 -3.86
N SER A 126 20.10 2.63 -4.24
CA SER A 126 20.17 1.81 -5.45
C SER A 126 19.17 0.64 -5.42
N LEU A 127 18.95 0.04 -4.25
CA LEU A 127 17.98 -1.03 -4.04
C LEU A 127 16.55 -0.58 -4.40
N TYR A 128 16.18 0.68 -4.11
CA TYR A 128 14.88 1.22 -4.51
C TYR A 128 14.67 1.16 -6.02
N ASN A 129 15.67 1.60 -6.80
CA ASN A 129 15.57 1.62 -8.25
C ASN A 129 15.70 0.22 -8.86
N ASN A 130 16.64 -0.58 -8.39
CA ASN A 130 16.87 -1.94 -8.87
C ASN A 130 15.66 -2.85 -8.61
N SER A 131 15.02 -2.70 -7.45
CA SER A 131 13.84 -3.50 -7.09
C SER A 131 12.61 -3.25 -7.97
N LYS A 132 12.55 -2.12 -8.70
CA LYS A 132 11.49 -1.88 -9.70
C LYS A 132 11.54 -2.84 -10.88
N MET A 133 12.72 -3.40 -11.16
CA MET A 133 12.97 -4.31 -12.27
C MET A 133 12.84 -5.77 -11.88
N ILE A 134 12.59 -6.08 -10.60
CA ILE A 134 12.42 -7.46 -10.14
C ILE A 134 11.19 -8.08 -10.79
N LYS A 135 11.38 -9.28 -11.36
CA LYS A 135 10.27 -10.06 -11.90
C LYS A 135 9.42 -10.64 -10.77
N PRO A 136 8.11 -10.38 -10.76
CA PRO A 136 7.22 -10.88 -9.74
C PRO A 136 7.12 -12.42 -9.75
N ILE A 137 6.86 -13.00 -8.58
CA ILE A 137 6.51 -14.43 -8.45
C ILE A 137 5.02 -14.55 -8.24
N LYS A 138 4.34 -15.37 -9.04
CA LYS A 138 2.91 -15.61 -8.91
C LYS A 138 2.54 -16.08 -7.49
N GLY A 139 1.61 -15.39 -6.86
CA GLY A 139 1.11 -15.73 -5.52
C GLY A 139 1.93 -15.16 -4.37
N PHE A 140 2.93 -14.29 -4.64
CA PHE A 140 3.71 -13.58 -3.64
C PHE A 140 3.71 -12.08 -3.88
N GLU A 141 3.72 -11.32 -2.81
CA GLU A 141 3.96 -9.88 -2.79
C GLU A 141 5.42 -9.63 -2.38
N ASP A 142 6.14 -8.81 -3.15
CA ASP A 142 7.53 -8.49 -2.83
C ASP A 142 7.59 -7.39 -1.78
N VAL A 143 8.27 -7.64 -0.69
CA VAL A 143 8.56 -6.65 0.35
C VAL A 143 10.06 -6.38 0.36
N VAL A 144 10.44 -5.17 -0.02
CA VAL A 144 11.83 -4.70 -0.12
C VAL A 144 12.14 -3.77 1.03
N ILE A 145 13.10 -4.14 1.85
CA ILE A 145 13.50 -3.37 3.04
C ILE A 145 14.94 -3.71 3.43
N HIS A 146 15.60 -2.85 4.20
CA HIS A 146 16.89 -3.14 4.83
C HIS A 146 16.75 -3.77 6.21
N GLY A 147 17.86 -4.31 6.75
CA GLY A 147 18.04 -4.78 8.11
C GLY A 147 18.88 -6.05 8.22
N ASP A 148 18.64 -6.86 9.26
CA ASP A 148 19.43 -8.02 9.62
C ASP A 148 18.58 -9.20 10.12
N LYS A 149 19.22 -10.21 10.74
CA LYS A 149 18.56 -11.42 11.28
C LYS A 149 17.53 -11.15 12.37
N THR A 150 17.49 -9.93 12.94
CA THR A 150 16.76 -9.61 14.18
C THR A 150 15.59 -8.65 13.98
N GLY A 151 15.61 -7.82 12.93
CA GLY A 151 14.54 -6.85 12.68
C GLY A 151 14.73 -6.02 11.42
N PHE A 152 13.88 -5.07 11.19
CA PHE A 152 13.75 -4.29 9.97
C PHE A 152 14.31 -2.89 10.15
N ALA A 153 15.10 -2.40 9.20
CA ALA A 153 15.68 -1.07 9.20
C ALA A 153 15.17 -0.24 8.04
N TYR A 154 14.76 0.98 8.33
CA TYR A 154 14.40 1.99 7.36
C TYR A 154 15.30 3.22 7.56
N PHE A 155 15.85 3.75 6.50
CA PHE A 155 16.60 5.00 6.53
C PHE A 155 15.71 6.13 6.03
N ASP A 156 15.42 7.11 6.89
CA ASP A 156 14.65 8.28 6.50
C ASP A 156 15.42 9.21 5.53
N LYS A 157 14.78 10.29 5.05
CA LYS A 157 15.38 11.24 4.10
C LYS A 157 16.65 11.94 4.65
N SER A 158 16.83 11.96 5.97
CA SER A 158 18.03 12.53 6.63
C SER A 158 19.16 11.51 6.77
N GLY A 159 18.92 10.25 6.39
CA GLY A 159 19.85 9.14 6.60
C GLY A 159 19.82 8.56 8.00
N LYS A 160 18.83 8.95 8.83
CA LYS A 160 18.64 8.37 10.16
C LYS A 160 18.02 6.99 10.04
N GLU A 161 18.66 6.02 10.67
CA GLU A 161 18.14 4.67 10.77
C GLU A 161 16.98 4.60 11.78
N LEU A 162 15.86 4.02 11.36
CA LEU A 162 14.72 3.65 12.18
C LEU A 162 14.64 2.13 12.17
N TYR A 163 14.70 1.53 13.35
CA TYR A 163 14.68 0.08 13.51
C TYR A 163 13.33 -0.39 14.05
N TYR A 164 12.77 -1.41 13.43
CA TYR A 164 11.48 -1.98 13.78
C TYR A 164 11.62 -3.45 14.16
N THR A 165 10.98 -3.84 15.25
CA THR A 165 10.73 -5.24 15.54
C THR A 165 9.81 -5.87 14.50
N VAL A 166 9.81 -7.20 14.39
CA VAL A 166 8.92 -7.92 13.46
C VAL A 166 7.46 -7.56 13.68
N ARG A 167 7.04 -7.40 14.92
CA ARG A 167 5.66 -7.03 15.29
C ARG A 167 5.30 -5.63 14.79
N GLU A 168 6.13 -4.65 15.05
CA GLU A 168 5.92 -3.27 14.60
C GLU A 168 5.88 -3.20 13.07
N PHE A 169 6.80 -3.90 12.40
CA PHE A 169 6.81 -3.94 10.96
C PHE A 169 5.57 -4.63 10.37
N ALA A 170 5.10 -5.72 10.97
CA ALA A 170 3.84 -6.37 10.55
C ALA A 170 2.64 -5.43 10.66
N GLU A 171 2.56 -4.59 11.72
CA GLU A 171 1.50 -3.58 11.88
C GLU A 171 1.65 -2.45 10.85
N ILE A 172 2.88 -1.98 10.60
CA ILE A 172 3.16 -0.99 9.53
C ILE A 172 2.72 -1.54 8.18
N LEU A 173 3.06 -2.78 7.87
CA LEU A 173 2.71 -3.42 6.61
C LEU A 173 1.19 -3.52 6.43
N LYS A 174 0.45 -3.98 7.45
CA LYS A 174 -1.02 -4.05 7.44
C LYS A 174 -1.66 -2.66 7.30
N SER A 175 -1.13 -1.65 7.98
CA SER A 175 -1.68 -0.29 8.00
C SER A 175 -1.28 0.54 6.78
N SER A 176 -0.28 0.13 6.02
CA SER A 176 0.23 0.85 4.85
C SER A 176 -0.80 1.00 3.71
N GLY A 177 -1.79 0.11 3.66
CA GLY A 177 -2.73 0.00 2.53
C GLY A 177 -2.11 -0.59 1.25
N LEU A 178 -0.81 -0.86 1.27
CA LEU A 178 -0.08 -1.44 0.14
C LEU A 178 -0.12 -2.97 0.14
N TYR A 179 -0.05 -3.58 1.32
CA TYR A 179 -0.10 -5.03 1.48
C TYR A 179 -1.54 -5.55 1.36
N GLN A 180 -1.74 -6.52 0.46
CA GLN A 180 -3.05 -7.07 0.15
C GLN A 180 -3.40 -8.34 0.92
N GLY A 181 -2.50 -8.81 1.80
CA GLY A 181 -2.72 -10.02 2.62
C GLY A 181 -2.28 -11.31 1.93
N GLY A 182 -1.51 -11.23 0.84
CA GLY A 182 -0.95 -12.38 0.13
C GLY A 182 0.32 -12.93 0.80
N ASN A 183 0.85 -14.03 0.23
CA ASN A 183 2.16 -14.53 0.64
C ASN A 183 3.25 -13.50 0.33
N ILE A 184 4.34 -13.50 1.06
CA ILE A 184 5.41 -12.51 0.95
C ILE A 184 6.69 -13.14 0.42
N ARG A 185 7.30 -12.51 -0.60
CA ARG A 185 8.72 -12.68 -0.87
C ARG A 185 9.47 -11.52 -0.23
N LEU A 186 10.24 -11.82 0.81
CA LEU A 186 10.97 -10.84 1.60
C LEU A 186 12.35 -10.60 0.97
N ILE A 187 12.50 -9.48 0.26
CA ILE A 187 13.77 -9.06 -0.35
C ILE A 187 14.55 -8.26 0.68
N TYR A 188 15.30 -9.00 1.50
CA TYR A 188 15.87 -8.53 2.73
C TYR A 188 17.00 -9.46 3.18
N CYS A 189 18.15 -8.92 3.62
CA CYS A 189 19.34 -9.70 3.90
C CYS A 189 19.18 -10.66 5.08
N GLU A 190 19.62 -11.91 4.91
CA GLU A 190 19.80 -12.92 5.95
C GLU A 190 18.57 -13.31 6.80
N THR A 191 17.37 -12.89 6.40
CA THR A 191 16.15 -13.16 7.19
C THR A 191 15.71 -14.60 7.22
N GLY A 192 16.16 -15.39 6.27
CA GLY A 192 15.99 -16.84 6.20
C GLY A 192 17.26 -17.62 6.58
N ALA A 193 18.29 -16.98 7.13
CA ALA A 193 19.52 -17.62 7.55
C ALA A 193 19.32 -18.58 8.73
N ASP A 194 20.26 -19.47 8.95
CA ASP A 194 20.23 -20.36 10.12
C ASP A 194 20.25 -19.54 11.41
N GLY A 195 19.31 -19.84 12.31
CA GLY A 195 19.13 -19.11 13.56
C GLY A 195 18.38 -17.78 13.43
N ALA A 196 18.04 -17.30 12.22
CA ALA A 196 17.19 -16.15 12.03
C ALA A 196 15.73 -16.47 12.38
N THR A 197 15.06 -15.56 13.09
CA THR A 197 13.65 -15.72 13.49
C THR A 197 12.71 -14.79 12.72
N THR A 198 13.28 -13.82 12.01
CA THR A 198 12.53 -12.71 11.38
C THR A 198 11.47 -13.19 10.39
N ALA A 199 11.86 -14.04 9.42
CA ALA A 199 10.93 -14.53 8.41
C ALA A 199 9.82 -15.42 8.99
N MET A 200 10.17 -16.31 9.94
CA MET A 200 9.18 -17.16 10.63
C MET A 200 8.22 -16.31 11.46
N SER A 201 8.75 -15.37 12.25
CA SER A 201 7.92 -14.49 13.07
C SER A 201 7.00 -13.61 12.23
N LEU A 202 7.46 -13.14 11.06
CA LEU A 202 6.62 -12.38 10.13
C LEU A 202 5.51 -13.26 9.54
N ALA A 203 5.82 -14.50 9.16
CA ALA A 203 4.83 -15.46 8.69
C ALA A 203 3.74 -15.71 9.74
N GLU A 204 4.12 -15.88 11.01
CA GLU A 204 3.19 -16.06 12.12
C GLU A 204 2.33 -14.81 12.40
N GLN A 205 2.93 -13.59 12.39
CA GLN A 205 2.23 -12.34 12.64
C GLN A 205 1.19 -11.99 11.57
N LEU A 206 1.48 -12.34 10.32
CA LEU A 206 0.61 -12.07 9.17
C LEU A 206 -0.28 -13.27 8.80
N ASN A 207 0.00 -14.44 9.35
CA ASN A 207 -0.65 -15.71 9.01
C ASN A 207 -0.58 -16.05 7.51
N VAL A 208 0.59 -15.85 6.91
CA VAL A 208 0.86 -16.10 5.48
C VAL A 208 2.20 -16.81 5.31
N LYS A 209 2.39 -17.41 4.14
CA LYS A 209 3.69 -17.94 3.76
C LYS A 209 4.66 -16.80 3.45
N VAL A 210 5.87 -16.89 4.00
CA VAL A 210 6.98 -15.97 3.70
C VAL A 210 8.12 -16.76 3.07
N ILE A 211 8.67 -16.28 1.95
CA ILE A 211 9.97 -16.75 1.45
C ILE A 211 11.01 -15.66 1.69
N ALA A 212 12.18 -16.08 2.15
CA ALA A 212 13.25 -15.19 2.56
C ALA A 212 14.63 -15.77 2.22
N PRO A 213 15.64 -14.91 1.95
CA PRO A 213 16.96 -15.38 1.55
C PRO A 213 17.78 -15.87 2.76
N SER A 214 18.55 -16.94 2.54
CA SER A 214 19.42 -17.52 3.57
C SER A 214 20.73 -16.73 3.79
N ASN A 215 21.05 -15.77 2.92
CA ASN A 215 22.22 -14.91 2.98
C ASN A 215 21.86 -13.50 2.47
N VAL A 216 22.84 -12.65 2.24
CA VAL A 216 22.63 -11.32 1.64
C VAL A 216 22.01 -11.46 0.26
N VAL A 217 20.94 -10.72 -0.01
CA VAL A 217 20.34 -10.63 -1.35
C VAL A 217 20.84 -9.39 -2.07
N TRP A 218 21.41 -9.60 -3.25
CA TRP A 218 21.89 -8.54 -4.13
C TRP A 218 20.92 -8.38 -5.30
N VAL A 219 20.39 -7.18 -5.47
CA VAL A 219 19.47 -6.84 -6.55
C VAL A 219 20.21 -6.01 -7.60
N MET A 220 20.35 -6.57 -8.80
CA MET A 220 21.06 -5.94 -9.91
C MET A 220 20.17 -4.88 -10.62
N PRO A 221 20.76 -3.97 -11.41
CA PRO A 221 20.01 -2.94 -12.13
C PRO A 221 18.96 -3.49 -13.10
N ASP A 222 19.13 -4.71 -13.58
CA ASP A 222 18.16 -5.41 -14.46
C ASP A 222 17.07 -6.20 -13.70
N GLY A 223 17.10 -6.14 -12.34
CA GLY A 223 16.17 -6.83 -11.46
C GLY A 223 16.51 -8.29 -11.19
N THR A 224 17.63 -8.81 -11.72
CA THR A 224 18.13 -10.12 -11.33
C THR A 224 18.64 -10.09 -9.89
N MET A 225 18.55 -11.23 -9.21
CA MET A 225 18.97 -11.35 -7.82
C MET A 225 19.93 -12.50 -7.63
N THR A 226 20.97 -12.27 -6.82
CA THR A 226 21.85 -13.31 -6.29
C THR A 226 21.76 -13.33 -4.77
N ILE A 227 21.94 -14.49 -4.16
CA ILE A 227 21.97 -14.66 -2.71
C ILE A 227 23.35 -15.19 -2.33
N GLY A 228 24.14 -14.40 -1.61
CA GLY A 228 25.49 -14.78 -1.23
C GLY A 228 26.28 -13.65 -0.62
N ASP A 229 27.53 -13.91 -0.29
CA ASP A 229 28.42 -12.96 0.41
C ASP A 229 28.83 -11.76 -0.44
N THR A 230 28.75 -11.91 -1.77
CA THR A 230 29.08 -10.86 -2.73
C THR A 230 28.04 -10.82 -3.87
N PRO A 231 27.95 -9.72 -4.64
CA PRO A 231 27.05 -9.65 -5.79
C PRO A 231 27.27 -10.75 -6.85
N ASN A 232 28.48 -11.28 -6.92
CA ASN A 232 28.86 -12.32 -7.89
C ASN A 232 28.77 -13.75 -7.32
N SER A 233 28.48 -13.91 -6.04
CA SER A 233 28.27 -15.20 -5.41
C SER A 233 26.77 -15.52 -5.38
N ASN A 234 26.44 -16.80 -5.59
CA ASN A 234 25.05 -17.29 -5.47
C ASN A 234 25.07 -18.62 -4.73
N ASN A 235 25.61 -18.59 -3.51
CA ASN A 235 25.76 -19.76 -2.62
C ASN A 235 24.67 -19.83 -1.54
N GLY A 236 23.72 -18.91 -1.54
CA GLY A 236 22.53 -18.95 -0.71
C GLY A 236 21.29 -19.40 -1.49
N GLU A 237 20.15 -19.47 -0.82
CA GLU A 237 18.89 -19.97 -1.34
C GLU A 237 17.69 -19.19 -0.79
N TRP A 238 16.56 -19.25 -1.47
CA TRP A 238 15.25 -18.82 -0.94
C TRP A 238 14.67 -19.92 -0.06
N ARG A 239 14.36 -19.60 1.20
CA ARG A 239 13.74 -20.52 2.16
C ARG A 239 12.30 -20.13 2.43
N ALA A 240 11.42 -21.11 2.59
CA ALA A 240 10.01 -20.93 2.84
C ALA A 240 9.67 -21.11 4.33
N PHE A 241 8.86 -20.22 4.86
CA PHE A 241 8.39 -20.21 6.24
C PHE A 241 6.85 -20.19 6.21
N GLU A 242 6.25 -21.23 6.79
CA GLU A 242 4.80 -21.36 6.92
C GLU A 242 4.40 -20.98 8.35
N PRO A 243 3.27 -20.25 8.54
CA PRO A 243 2.76 -20.01 9.89
C PRO A 243 2.37 -21.33 10.55
N LYS A 244 2.63 -21.46 11.84
CA LYS A 244 2.16 -22.66 12.59
C LYS A 244 0.65 -22.70 12.53
N ARG A 245 0.10 -23.84 12.07
CA ARG A 245 -1.34 -24.07 12.14
C ARG A 245 -1.75 -24.08 13.61
N LYS A 246 -2.67 -23.20 13.96
CA LYS A 246 -3.34 -23.20 15.28
C LYS A 246 -4.32 -24.35 15.37
#